data_e65132f8d5cdbd17deb9a38c4b0dce2b
#
_entry.id   e65132f8d5cdbd17deb9a38c4b0dce2b
#
_cell.length_a   1.000
_cell.length_b   1.000
_cell.length_c   1.000
_cell.angle_alpha   90.00
_cell.angle_beta   90.00
_cell.angle_gamma   90.00
#
_symmetry.space_group_name_H-M   'P 1'
#
loop_
_entity.id
_entity.type
_entity.pdbx_description
1 polymer ?
#
loop_
_entity_poly.entity_id
_entity_poly.type
_entity_poly.pdbx_seq_one_letter_code
_entity_poly.pdbx_strand_id
1 'polypeptide(L)'
;MEYQREDEGLQSLTGTVERVVFRNEENGWTVLELEAEDELHKVVGVLPSVNVGERLRLLGAWVEHASFGHQFRAEHCESQLPTNAAAILRYLSSGAVKGVGSATAVRIVEKFGEETLNILEQDPLRLAEIR
;
A
#
# COMPACT_ATOMS: atom_id res chain seq x y z
N MET A 1 -27.37 12.66 -11.14
CA MET A 1 -26.46 13.61 -11.72
C MET A 1 -25.64 14.33 -10.75
N GLU A 2 -26.24 14.84 -9.73
CA GLU A 2 -25.47 15.54 -8.76
C GLU A 2 -24.42 14.74 -8.16
N TYR A 3 -24.74 13.50 -7.91
CA TYR A 3 -23.80 12.69 -7.26
C TYR A 3 -22.66 12.33 -8.20
N GLN A 4 -22.90 12.40 -9.49
CA GLN A 4 -21.82 12.26 -10.42
C GLN A 4 -20.88 13.42 -10.36
N ARG A 5 -21.40 14.58 -10.09
CA ARG A 5 -20.58 15.74 -9.95
C ARG A 5 -19.65 15.60 -8.77
N GLU A 6 -20.12 14.95 -7.71
CA GLU A 6 -19.25 14.68 -6.60
C GLU A 6 -18.13 13.74 -7.01
N ASP A 7 -18.48 12.75 -7.81
CA ASP A 7 -17.45 11.84 -8.29
C ASP A 7 -16.45 12.57 -9.15
N GLU A 8 -16.91 13.52 -9.92
CA GLU A 8 -16.01 14.29 -10.77
C GLU A 8 -15.06 15.13 -9.94
N GLY A 9 -15.46 15.50 -8.72
CA GLY A 9 -14.59 16.26 -7.85
C GLY A 9 -13.49 15.42 -7.23
N LEU A 10 -13.59 14.10 -7.32
CA LEU A 10 -12.59 13.24 -6.75
C LEU A 10 -11.54 12.89 -7.78
N GLN A 11 -10.30 12.86 -7.31
CA GLN A 11 -9.18 12.45 -8.14
C GLN A 11 -8.68 11.11 -7.63
N SER A 12 -7.96 10.39 -8.47
CA SER A 12 -7.42 9.10 -8.07
C SER A 12 -5.91 9.18 -8.00
N LEU A 13 -5.34 8.43 -7.06
CA LEU A 13 -3.91 8.31 -6.92
C LEU A 13 -3.62 6.85 -6.60
N THR A 14 -2.82 6.22 -7.43
CA THR A 14 -2.47 4.81 -7.24
C THR A 14 -0.96 4.72 -7.07
N GLY A 15 -0.54 3.99 -6.06
CA GLY A 15 0.88 3.83 -5.82
C GLY A 15 1.14 2.81 -4.74
N THR A 16 2.38 2.78 -4.30
CA THR A 16 2.85 1.80 -3.31
C THR A 16 3.23 2.53 -2.03
N VAL A 17 2.81 1.98 -0.90
CA VAL A 17 3.12 2.58 0.40
C VAL A 17 4.62 2.49 0.63
N GLU A 18 5.25 3.65 0.74
CA GLU A 18 6.67 3.71 1.00
C GLU A 18 6.92 3.73 2.51
N ARG A 19 6.09 4.45 3.26
CA ARG A 19 6.27 4.58 4.68
C ARG A 19 4.98 5.07 5.31
N VAL A 20 4.64 4.51 6.47
CA VAL A 20 3.54 5.03 7.28
C VAL A 20 4.16 5.96 8.31
N VAL A 21 3.83 7.25 8.23
CA VAL A 21 4.41 8.25 9.09
C VAL A 21 3.71 8.30 10.44
N PHE A 22 2.39 8.16 10.42
CA PHE A 22 1.60 8.26 11.64
C PHE A 22 0.29 7.53 11.42
N ARG A 23 -0.20 6.89 12.48
CA ARG A 23 -1.53 6.28 12.46
C ARG A 23 -2.13 6.35 13.84
N ASN A 24 -3.37 6.84 13.89
CA ASN A 24 -4.17 6.82 15.13
C ASN A 24 -5.07 5.61 15.03
N GLU A 25 -4.83 4.63 15.91
CA GLU A 25 -5.58 3.39 15.82
C GLU A 25 -7.03 3.54 16.26
N GLU A 26 -7.34 4.59 17.00
CA GLU A 26 -8.69 4.76 17.48
C GLU A 26 -9.65 5.23 16.41
N ASN A 27 -9.19 6.12 15.54
CA ASN A 27 -10.07 6.65 14.51
C ASN A 27 -9.61 6.35 13.09
N GLY A 28 -8.45 5.72 12.95
CA GLY A 28 -7.96 5.35 11.62
C GLY A 28 -7.26 6.46 10.87
N TRP A 29 -7.09 7.62 11.48
CA TRP A 29 -6.39 8.72 10.80
C TRP A 29 -4.97 8.31 10.53
N THR A 30 -4.56 8.42 9.28
CA THR A 30 -3.26 7.93 8.84
C THR A 30 -2.57 8.99 8.01
N VAL A 31 -1.26 9.09 8.20
CA VAL A 31 -0.39 9.90 7.36
C VAL A 31 0.66 8.96 6.81
N LEU A 32 0.76 8.87 5.50
CA LEU A 32 1.74 7.99 4.88
C LEU A 32 2.36 8.65 3.67
N GLU A 33 3.44 8.05 3.18
CA GLU A 33 4.06 8.45 1.94
C GLU A 33 3.81 7.35 0.91
N LEU A 34 3.27 7.76 -0.22
CA LEU A 34 2.92 6.86 -1.31
C LEU A 34 3.80 7.17 -2.49
N GLU A 35 4.44 6.14 -3.04
CA GLU A 35 5.26 6.31 -4.22
C GLU A 35 4.40 6.06 -5.46
N ALA A 36 4.28 7.06 -6.30
CA ALA A 36 3.51 6.97 -7.53
C ALA A 36 4.26 7.72 -8.62
N GLU A 37 4.49 7.06 -9.75
CA GLU A 37 5.15 7.69 -10.89
C GLU A 37 6.50 8.29 -10.51
N ASP A 38 7.26 7.55 -9.71
CA ASP A 38 8.61 7.92 -9.31
C ASP A 38 8.66 9.13 -8.38
N GLU A 39 7.54 9.50 -7.77
CA GLU A 39 7.50 10.59 -6.80
C GLU A 39 6.85 10.13 -5.53
N LEU A 40 7.27 10.72 -4.42
CA LEU A 40 6.64 10.46 -3.13
C LEU A 40 5.58 11.51 -2.87
N HIS A 41 4.40 11.03 -2.48
CA HIS A 41 3.30 11.91 -2.18
C HIS A 41 2.83 11.68 -0.76
N LYS A 42 2.58 12.76 -0.03
CA LYS A 42 2.03 12.62 1.31
C LYS A 42 0.52 12.40 1.20
N VAL A 43 0.05 11.35 1.83
CA VAL A 43 -1.36 10.99 1.82
C VAL A 43 -1.88 11.04 3.24
N VAL A 44 -3.03 11.67 3.43
CA VAL A 44 -3.67 11.77 4.74
C VAL A 44 -5.12 11.35 4.61
N GLY A 45 -5.67 10.82 5.69
CA GLY A 45 -7.08 10.45 5.69
C GLY A 45 -7.37 9.34 6.68
N VAL A 46 -8.64 9.00 6.78
CA VAL A 46 -9.06 7.85 7.58
C VAL A 46 -8.95 6.63 6.68
N LEU A 47 -7.97 5.79 6.95
CA LEU A 47 -7.62 4.66 6.09
C LEU A 47 -7.64 3.37 6.90
N PRO A 48 -7.85 2.24 6.22
CA PRO A 48 -7.67 0.97 6.91
C PRO A 48 -6.20 0.77 7.25
N SER A 49 -5.92 -0.24 8.04
CA SER A 49 -4.54 -0.56 8.37
C SER A 49 -3.82 -0.99 7.11
N VAL A 50 -2.72 -0.32 6.79
CA VAL A 50 -1.96 -0.62 5.58
C VAL A 50 -0.51 -0.90 5.96
N ASN A 51 0.19 -1.58 5.07
CA ASN A 51 1.56 -1.98 5.29
C ASN A 51 2.46 -1.42 4.21
N VAL A 52 3.73 -1.22 4.57
CA VAL A 52 4.75 -0.82 3.60
C VAL A 52 4.79 -1.87 2.49
N GLY A 53 4.85 -1.40 1.25
CA GLY A 53 4.88 -2.28 0.10
C GLY A 53 3.50 -2.59 -0.46
N GLU A 54 2.47 -2.25 0.27
CA GLU A 54 1.10 -2.48 -0.19
C GLU A 54 0.74 -1.47 -1.28
N ARG A 55 0.01 -1.93 -2.29
CA ARG A 55 -0.40 -1.05 -3.36
C ARG A 55 -1.80 -0.54 -3.07
N LEU A 56 -1.96 0.76 -3.15
CA LEU A 56 -3.23 1.41 -2.82
C LEU A 56 -3.76 2.19 -4.01
N ARG A 57 -5.06 2.12 -4.19
CA ARG A 57 -5.76 3.00 -5.11
C ARG A 57 -6.64 3.90 -4.27
N LEU A 58 -6.38 5.18 -4.36
CA LEU A 58 -7.03 6.17 -3.51
C LEU A 58 -7.91 7.08 -4.34
N LEU A 59 -9.02 7.48 -3.75
CA LEU A 59 -9.86 8.52 -4.30
C LEU A 59 -9.94 9.64 -3.29
N GLY A 60 -9.78 10.85 -3.74
CA GLY A 60 -9.81 12.00 -2.86
C GLY A 60 -9.47 13.26 -3.61
N ALA A 61 -8.76 14.16 -2.96
CA ALA A 61 -8.45 15.45 -3.56
C ALA A 61 -7.09 15.92 -3.08
N TRP A 62 -6.41 16.68 -3.94
CA TRP A 62 -5.18 17.35 -3.55
C TRP A 62 -5.53 18.59 -2.75
N VAL A 63 -4.87 18.77 -1.64
CA VAL A 63 -5.10 19.93 -0.79
C VAL A 63 -3.78 20.58 -0.44
N GLU A 64 -3.82 21.87 -0.16
CA GLU A 64 -2.65 22.61 0.28
C GLU A 64 -2.75 22.82 1.77
N HIS A 65 -1.73 22.40 2.50
CA HIS A 65 -1.68 22.61 3.93
C HIS A 65 -0.68 23.74 4.21
N ALA A 66 -1.07 24.67 5.07
CA ALA A 66 -0.25 25.84 5.32
C ALA A 66 1.16 25.48 5.78
N SER A 67 1.27 24.41 6.57
CA SER A 67 2.59 24.03 7.12
C SER A 67 3.25 22.92 6.33
N PHE A 68 2.48 22.01 5.75
CA PHE A 68 3.03 20.79 5.14
C PHE A 68 2.96 20.76 3.63
N GLY A 69 2.37 21.79 3.03
CA GLY A 69 2.35 21.89 1.58
C GLY A 69 1.31 20.98 0.92
N HIS A 70 1.68 20.46 -0.21
CA HIS A 70 0.76 19.71 -1.07
C HIS A 70 0.55 18.30 -0.53
N GLN A 71 -0.70 17.92 -0.30
CA GLN A 71 -1.03 16.59 0.21
C GLN A 71 -2.23 16.03 -0.53
N PHE A 72 -2.31 14.70 -0.59
CA PHE A 72 -3.49 14.04 -1.12
C PHE A 72 -4.35 13.61 0.05
N ARG A 73 -5.56 14.16 0.11
CA ARG A 73 -6.50 13.79 1.16
C ARG A 73 -7.40 12.69 0.63
N ALA A 74 -7.19 11.48 1.12
CA ALA A 74 -7.92 10.33 0.64
C ALA A 74 -9.25 10.21 1.33
N GLU A 75 -10.31 9.94 0.56
CA GLU A 75 -11.62 9.69 1.11
C GLU A 75 -12.03 8.24 0.93
N HIS A 76 -11.44 7.56 -0.06
CA HIS A 76 -11.67 6.13 -0.27
C HIS A 76 -10.34 5.48 -0.53
N CYS A 77 -10.19 4.26 -0.05
CA CYS A 77 -8.94 3.53 -0.19
C CYS A 77 -9.25 2.09 -0.54
N GLU A 78 -8.66 1.64 -1.63
CA GLU A 78 -8.76 0.25 -2.04
C GLU A 78 -7.37 -0.34 -2.03
N SER A 79 -7.19 -1.40 -1.25
CA SER A 79 -5.91 -2.06 -1.16
C SER A 79 -5.78 -3.06 -2.29
N GLN A 80 -4.63 -3.03 -2.97
CA GLN A 80 -4.34 -3.97 -4.04
C GLN A 80 -3.05 -4.67 -3.68
N LEU A 81 -2.95 -5.92 -4.09
CA LEU A 81 -1.72 -6.65 -3.84
C LEU A 81 -0.62 -6.12 -4.75
N PRO A 82 0.63 -6.09 -4.26
CA PRO A 82 1.73 -5.65 -5.10
C PRO A 82 1.95 -6.59 -6.28
N THR A 83 2.46 -6.04 -7.37
CA THR A 83 2.58 -6.81 -8.60
C THR A 83 4.01 -7.03 -9.07
N ASN A 84 4.98 -6.26 -8.55
CA ASN A 84 6.36 -6.49 -8.96
C ASN A 84 7.17 -7.03 -7.79
N ALA A 85 8.30 -7.67 -8.11
CA ALA A 85 9.07 -8.38 -7.11
C ALA A 85 9.56 -7.48 -5.98
N ALA A 86 9.99 -6.26 -6.30
CA ALA A 86 10.50 -5.37 -5.26
C ALA A 86 9.40 -4.98 -4.28
N ALA A 87 8.21 -4.66 -4.79
CA ALA A 87 7.09 -4.30 -3.92
C ALA A 87 6.62 -5.49 -3.12
N ILE A 88 6.62 -6.68 -3.72
CA ILE A 88 6.24 -7.90 -3.01
C ILE A 88 7.21 -8.14 -1.85
N LEU A 89 8.50 -7.96 -2.10
CA LEU A 89 9.49 -8.14 -1.06
C LEU A 89 9.26 -7.18 0.10
N ARG A 90 8.98 -5.92 -0.20
CA ARG A 90 8.73 -4.95 0.85
C ARG A 90 7.47 -5.29 1.64
N TYR A 91 6.43 -5.74 0.93
CA TYR A 91 5.19 -6.12 1.56
C TYR A 91 5.41 -7.28 2.54
N LEU A 92 6.13 -8.31 2.11
CA LEU A 92 6.40 -9.45 2.97
C LEU A 92 7.32 -9.10 4.14
N SER A 93 8.29 -8.23 3.88
CA SER A 93 9.26 -7.86 4.92
C SER A 93 8.66 -6.97 5.99
N SER A 94 7.52 -6.33 5.70
CA SER A 94 6.90 -5.40 6.64
C SER A 94 6.16 -6.10 7.77
N GLY A 95 6.03 -7.42 7.72
CA GLY A 95 5.27 -8.15 8.72
C GLY A 95 3.84 -8.40 8.31
N ALA A 96 3.50 -8.10 7.05
CA ALA A 96 2.13 -8.31 6.58
C ALA A 96 1.72 -9.76 6.61
N VAL A 97 2.68 -10.67 6.45
CA VAL A 97 2.41 -12.10 6.50
C VAL A 97 3.06 -12.65 7.75
N LYS A 98 2.25 -13.22 8.62
CA LYS A 98 2.73 -13.72 9.89
C LYS A 98 3.72 -14.86 9.66
N GLY A 99 4.82 -14.80 10.38
CA GLY A 99 5.84 -15.84 10.28
C GLY A 99 6.85 -15.62 9.18
N VAL A 100 6.70 -14.55 8.40
CA VAL A 100 7.64 -14.24 7.33
C VAL A 100 8.43 -13.00 7.73
N GLY A 101 9.71 -13.21 8.05
CA GLY A 101 10.61 -12.08 8.31
C GLY A 101 11.36 -11.68 7.07
N SER A 102 12.26 -10.73 7.22
CA SER A 102 12.97 -10.18 6.05
C SER A 102 13.77 -11.24 5.30
N ALA A 103 14.51 -12.10 6.02
CA ALA A 103 15.33 -13.10 5.36
C ALA A 103 14.47 -14.12 4.62
N THR A 104 13.35 -14.52 5.23
CA THR A 104 12.45 -15.46 4.58
C THR A 104 11.79 -14.82 3.37
N ALA A 105 11.43 -13.54 3.50
CA ALA A 105 10.80 -12.84 2.38
C ALA A 105 11.72 -12.79 1.17
N VAL A 106 13.02 -12.54 1.40
CA VAL A 106 13.97 -12.51 0.29
C VAL A 106 14.02 -13.87 -0.41
N ARG A 107 14.06 -14.94 0.35
CA ARG A 107 14.11 -16.28 -0.24
C ARG A 107 12.86 -16.59 -1.05
N ILE A 108 11.71 -16.20 -0.52
CA ILE A 108 10.46 -16.48 -1.20
C ILE A 108 10.42 -15.75 -2.54
N VAL A 109 10.77 -14.46 -2.52
CA VAL A 109 10.70 -13.66 -3.73
C VAL A 109 11.76 -14.11 -4.72
N GLU A 110 12.93 -14.52 -4.26
CA GLU A 110 13.95 -15.02 -5.17
C GLU A 110 13.49 -16.29 -5.88
N LYS A 111 12.75 -17.14 -5.18
CA LYS A 111 12.31 -18.38 -5.79
C LYS A 111 11.10 -18.21 -6.69
N PHE A 112 10.12 -17.42 -6.25
CA PHE A 112 8.84 -17.35 -6.94
C PHE A 112 8.62 -16.03 -7.67
N GLY A 113 9.41 -15.00 -7.36
CA GLY A 113 9.29 -13.73 -8.05
C GLY A 113 7.91 -13.11 -7.91
N GLU A 114 7.37 -12.66 -9.01
CA GLU A 114 6.10 -11.96 -9.00
C GLU A 114 4.92 -12.87 -8.75
N GLU A 115 5.13 -14.17 -8.78
CA GLU A 115 4.07 -15.11 -8.47
C GLU A 115 3.94 -15.40 -7.00
N THR A 116 4.79 -14.79 -6.18
CA THR A 116 4.83 -15.07 -4.75
C THR A 116 3.47 -14.98 -4.07
N LEU A 117 2.76 -13.89 -4.29
CA LEU A 117 1.49 -13.70 -3.59
C LEU A 117 0.43 -14.68 -4.08
N ASN A 118 0.47 -15.02 -5.36
CA ASN A 118 -0.45 -16.00 -5.90
C ASN A 118 -0.21 -17.37 -5.26
N ILE A 119 1.06 -17.73 -5.06
CA ILE A 119 1.41 -18.99 -4.44
C ILE A 119 0.99 -19.01 -2.97
N LEU A 120 1.18 -17.90 -2.27
CA LEU A 120 0.77 -17.81 -0.87
C LEU A 120 -0.73 -18.02 -0.72
N GLU A 121 -1.50 -17.54 -1.68
CA GLU A 121 -2.94 -17.67 -1.63
C GLU A 121 -3.43 -19.02 -2.05
N GLN A 122 -2.89 -19.55 -3.12
CA GLN A 122 -3.46 -20.71 -3.77
C GLN A 122 -2.73 -22.00 -3.51
N ASP A 123 -1.44 -21.93 -3.16
CA ASP A 123 -0.68 -23.14 -2.94
C ASP A 123 0.40 -22.90 -1.91
N PRO A 124 -0.01 -22.65 -0.66
CA PRO A 124 0.96 -22.31 0.38
C PRO A 124 1.93 -23.46 0.71
N LEU A 125 1.58 -24.67 0.35
CA LEU A 125 2.49 -25.78 0.64
C LEU A 125 3.79 -25.69 -0.13
N ARG A 126 3.80 -24.94 -1.24
CA ARG A 126 5.04 -24.76 -1.97
C ARG A 126 6.06 -23.97 -1.21
N LEU A 127 5.66 -23.28 -0.16
CA LEU A 127 6.62 -22.59 0.68
C LEU A 127 7.58 -23.53 1.35
N ALA A 128 7.22 -24.78 1.49
CA ALA A 128 8.13 -25.76 2.06
C ALA A 128 9.38 -25.95 1.21
N GLU A 129 9.30 -25.55 -0.06
CA GLU A 129 10.47 -25.64 -0.94
C GLU A 129 11.54 -24.61 -0.60
N ILE A 130 11.24 -23.70 0.28
CA ILE A 130 12.14 -22.59 0.59
C ILE A 130 13.17 -22.97 1.66
N ARG A 131 13.05 -24.04 2.30
CA ARG A 131 13.91 -24.42 3.37
C ARG A 131 15.39 -24.20 3.13
#